data_885ccf558eea9cfa6d70a690582b938a
#
_entry.id   885ccf558eea9cfa6d70a690582b938a
#
_cell.length_a   1.000
_cell.length_b   1.000
_cell.length_c   1.000
_cell.angle_alpha   90.00
_cell.angle_beta   90.00
_cell.angle_gamma   90.00
#
_symmetry.space_group_name_H-M   'P 1'
#
loop_
_entity.id
_entity.type
_entity.pdbx_description
1 polymer ?
#
loop_
_entity_poly.entity_id
_entity_poly.type
_entity_poly.pdbx_seq_one_letter_code
_entity_poly.pdbx_strand_id
1 'polypeptide(L)'
;MNSTLECCLEDLEARIDPQEEDRLFQSWLDFIHGRCHTPIFHPKRVHPSKTKTDWPEVSINSTLGDFDQMALQQYRLCSQQLEQADGNLLNVRCNYGTSIIPLLFGVQPFLMEESANTLPISHPLNNLDLIQTLIKQGVPDLTKGYGERV
;
A
#
# COMPACT_ATOMS: atom_id res chain seq x y z
N MET A 1 -10.63 -16.53 -4.00
CA MET A 1 -10.23 -15.20 -4.51
C MET A 1 -11.39 -14.66 -5.35
N ASN A 2 -11.66 -13.38 -5.32
CA ASN A 2 -12.74 -12.76 -6.08
C ASN A 2 -12.36 -12.75 -7.58
N SER A 3 -13.28 -13.15 -8.48
CA SER A 3 -13.02 -13.19 -9.94
C SER A 3 -12.54 -11.84 -10.52
N THR A 4 -13.00 -10.73 -9.95
CA THR A 4 -12.57 -9.38 -10.33
C THR A 4 -11.11 -9.14 -9.95
N LEU A 5 -10.68 -9.52 -8.76
CA LEU A 5 -9.29 -9.39 -8.31
C LEU A 5 -8.35 -10.23 -9.18
N GLU A 6 -8.73 -11.45 -9.52
CA GLU A 6 -7.95 -12.32 -10.41
C GLU A 6 -7.76 -11.69 -11.79
N CYS A 7 -8.85 -11.22 -12.40
CA CYS A 7 -8.80 -10.58 -13.72
C CYS A 7 -7.92 -9.32 -13.71
N CYS A 8 -8.02 -8.49 -12.67
CA CYS A 8 -7.17 -7.31 -12.52
C CYS A 8 -5.70 -7.67 -12.31
N LEU A 9 -5.40 -8.73 -11.55
CA LEU A 9 -4.04 -9.20 -11.33
C LEU A 9 -3.43 -9.74 -12.63
N GLU A 10 -4.17 -10.55 -13.38
CA GLU A 10 -3.73 -11.07 -14.69
C GLU A 10 -3.45 -9.94 -15.69
N ASP A 11 -4.30 -8.90 -15.75
CA ASP A 11 -4.04 -7.72 -16.58
C ASP A 11 -2.78 -6.99 -16.16
N LEU A 12 -2.57 -6.81 -14.85
CA LEU A 12 -1.39 -6.15 -14.30
C LEU A 12 -0.12 -6.93 -14.65
N GLU A 13 -0.08 -8.24 -14.35
CA GLU A 13 1.06 -9.11 -14.59
C GLU A 13 1.45 -9.16 -16.08
N ALA A 14 0.46 -9.23 -16.97
CA ALA A 14 0.68 -9.23 -18.41
C ALA A 14 1.30 -7.93 -18.94
N ARG A 15 1.27 -6.85 -18.18
CA ARG A 15 1.77 -5.52 -18.54
C ARG A 15 3.13 -5.20 -17.95
N ILE A 16 3.61 -5.96 -16.98
CA ILE A 16 4.93 -5.80 -16.37
C ILE A 16 6.00 -6.32 -17.33
N ASP A 17 6.94 -5.46 -17.69
CA ASP A 17 8.15 -5.85 -18.39
C ASP A 17 9.29 -6.04 -17.37
N PRO A 18 9.73 -7.28 -17.09
CA PRO A 18 10.77 -7.54 -16.10
C PRO A 18 12.08 -6.80 -16.40
N GLN A 19 12.45 -6.63 -17.66
CA GLN A 19 13.69 -5.94 -18.02
C GLN A 19 13.61 -4.44 -17.72
N GLU A 20 12.46 -3.84 -17.96
CA GLU A 20 12.20 -2.45 -17.63
C GLU A 20 12.18 -2.22 -16.12
N GLU A 21 11.54 -3.10 -15.34
CA GLU A 21 11.50 -3.02 -13.89
C GLU A 21 12.91 -3.20 -13.29
N ASP A 22 13.71 -4.13 -13.79
CA ASP A 22 15.12 -4.30 -13.39
C ASP A 22 15.96 -3.04 -13.68
N ARG A 23 15.77 -2.44 -14.86
CA ARG A 23 16.44 -1.19 -15.22
C ARG A 23 16.09 -0.05 -14.27
N LEU A 24 14.81 0.10 -13.93
CA LEU A 24 14.35 1.09 -12.95
C LEU A 24 14.93 0.83 -11.57
N PHE A 25 14.91 -0.42 -11.13
CA PHE A 25 15.47 -0.81 -9.83
C PHE A 25 16.96 -0.45 -9.73
N GLN A 26 17.75 -0.75 -10.77
CA GLN A 26 19.16 -0.36 -10.79
C GLN A 26 19.33 1.16 -10.77
N SER A 27 18.50 1.91 -11.47
CA SER A 27 18.53 3.39 -11.43
C SER A 27 18.27 3.93 -10.02
N TRP A 28 17.34 3.35 -9.29
CA TRP A 28 17.06 3.70 -7.89
C TRP A 28 18.20 3.32 -6.97
N LEU A 29 18.82 2.15 -7.15
CA LEU A 29 20.01 1.75 -6.39
C LEU A 29 21.18 2.70 -6.63
N ASP A 30 21.43 3.12 -7.88
CA ASP A 30 22.48 4.06 -8.21
C ASP A 30 22.23 5.42 -7.57
N PHE A 31 20.99 5.87 -7.54
CA PHE A 31 20.63 7.11 -6.85
C PHE A 31 20.87 7.00 -5.34
N ILE A 32 20.40 5.95 -4.68
CA ILE A 32 20.56 5.74 -3.23
C ILE A 32 22.04 5.65 -2.84
N HIS A 33 22.86 5.04 -3.69
CA HIS A 33 24.31 4.91 -3.46
C HIS A 33 25.13 6.11 -3.93
N GLY A 34 24.51 7.21 -4.35
CA GLY A 34 25.20 8.41 -4.81
C GLY A 34 25.98 8.24 -6.11
N ARG A 35 25.64 7.23 -6.92
CA ARG A 35 26.25 6.98 -8.24
C ARG A 35 25.55 7.69 -9.39
N CYS A 36 24.43 8.34 -9.10
CA CYS A 36 23.69 9.11 -10.10
C CYS A 36 24.40 10.46 -10.34
N HIS A 37 24.82 10.71 -11.58
CA HIS A 37 25.54 11.93 -11.97
C HIS A 37 24.64 12.99 -12.61
N THR A 38 23.32 12.76 -12.66
CA THR A 38 22.37 13.74 -13.19
C THR A 38 21.98 14.77 -12.13
N PRO A 39 21.78 16.05 -12.50
CA PRO A 39 21.39 17.09 -11.56
C PRO A 39 20.02 16.83 -10.91
N ILE A 40 19.13 16.14 -11.63
CA ILE A 40 17.79 15.79 -11.17
C ILE A 40 17.57 14.31 -11.45
N PHE A 41 17.28 13.54 -10.40
CA PHE A 41 16.88 12.16 -10.54
C PHE A 41 15.39 12.09 -10.89
N HIS A 42 15.08 11.62 -12.09
CA HIS A 42 13.72 11.50 -12.60
C HIS A 42 13.59 10.26 -13.49
N PRO A 43 13.62 9.08 -12.90
CA PRO A 43 13.47 7.83 -13.64
C PRO A 43 12.07 7.74 -14.25
N LYS A 44 11.96 7.07 -15.39
CA LYS A 44 10.70 6.79 -16.08
C LYS A 44 10.76 5.45 -16.78
N ARG A 45 9.60 4.81 -16.95
CA ARG A 45 9.42 3.71 -17.89
C ARG A 45 9.50 4.25 -19.33
N VAL A 46 9.99 3.43 -20.24
CA VAL A 46 10.17 3.85 -21.64
C VAL A 46 8.83 4.02 -22.34
N HIS A 47 7.90 3.12 -22.05
CA HIS A 47 6.57 3.12 -22.68
C HIS A 47 5.45 3.01 -21.65
N PRO A 48 4.36 3.78 -21.81
CA PRO A 48 3.15 3.57 -21.05
C PRO A 48 2.49 2.25 -21.47
N SER A 49 2.02 1.48 -20.49
CA SER A 49 1.31 0.23 -20.73
C SER A 49 -0.14 0.37 -20.23
N LYS A 50 -1.07 0.50 -21.19
CA LYS A 50 -2.48 0.72 -20.90
C LYS A 50 -3.17 -0.56 -20.44
N THR A 51 -4.07 -0.43 -19.49
CA THR A 51 -4.95 -1.54 -19.08
C THR A 51 -5.93 -1.90 -20.19
N LYS A 52 -6.31 -3.18 -20.20
CA LYS A 52 -7.41 -3.72 -21.03
C LYS A 52 -8.64 -4.07 -20.19
N THR A 53 -8.51 -3.93 -18.87
CA THR A 53 -9.52 -4.29 -17.87
C THR A 53 -10.08 -3.03 -17.22
N ASP A 54 -11.35 -3.06 -16.88
CA ASP A 54 -11.98 -2.00 -16.07
C ASP A 54 -11.64 -2.23 -14.60
N TRP A 55 -10.85 -1.30 -14.03
CA TRP A 55 -10.40 -1.35 -12.66
C TRP A 55 -11.43 -0.65 -11.75
N PRO A 56 -12.09 -1.37 -10.86
CA PRO A 56 -13.08 -0.77 -9.98
C PRO A 56 -12.45 0.25 -9.03
N GLU A 57 -13.24 1.24 -8.65
CA GLU A 57 -12.86 2.14 -7.58
C GLU A 57 -13.07 1.47 -6.24
N VAL A 58 -12.08 1.60 -5.37
CA VAL A 58 -12.09 1.03 -4.03
C VAL A 58 -11.88 2.15 -3.03
N SER A 59 -12.82 2.32 -2.10
CA SER A 59 -12.66 3.30 -1.03
C SER A 59 -11.65 2.82 0.01
N ILE A 60 -10.95 3.74 0.64
CA ILE A 60 -10.00 3.41 1.71
C ILE A 60 -10.71 2.70 2.87
N ASN A 61 -11.92 3.11 3.22
CA ASN A 61 -12.65 2.49 4.30
C ASN A 61 -12.97 1.01 4.04
N SER A 62 -13.28 0.64 2.78
CA SER A 62 -13.55 -0.76 2.42
C SER A 62 -12.30 -1.64 2.54
N THR A 63 -11.10 -1.09 2.32
CA THR A 63 -9.85 -1.85 2.42
C THR A 63 -9.49 -2.25 3.84
N LEU A 64 -10.01 -1.56 4.84
CA LEU A 64 -9.64 -1.79 6.25
C LEU A 64 -10.17 -3.11 6.81
N GLY A 65 -11.26 -3.61 6.26
CA GLY A 65 -11.92 -4.84 6.68
C GLY A 65 -11.78 -6.01 5.70
N ASP A 66 -11.39 -5.74 4.47
CA ASP A 66 -11.41 -6.70 3.36
C ASP A 66 -10.06 -6.73 2.64
N PHE A 67 -9.38 -7.89 2.67
CA PHE A 67 -8.08 -8.09 2.03
C PHE A 67 -8.16 -8.03 0.50
N ASP A 68 -9.24 -8.54 -0.10
CA ASP A 68 -9.40 -8.50 -1.56
C ASP A 68 -9.54 -7.04 -2.02
N GLN A 69 -10.26 -6.20 -1.27
CA GLN A 69 -10.37 -4.77 -1.54
C GLN A 69 -9.03 -4.05 -1.34
N MET A 70 -8.27 -4.39 -0.29
CA MET A 70 -6.94 -3.84 -0.08
C MET A 70 -6.01 -4.22 -1.25
N ALA A 71 -5.95 -5.48 -1.63
CA ALA A 71 -5.13 -5.94 -2.75
C ALA A 71 -5.52 -5.24 -4.05
N LEU A 72 -6.83 -5.17 -4.35
CA LEU A 72 -7.35 -4.52 -5.54
C LEU A 72 -6.96 -3.03 -5.62
N GLN A 73 -7.05 -2.31 -4.50
CA GLN A 73 -6.60 -0.92 -4.41
C GLN A 73 -5.11 -0.78 -4.71
N GLN A 74 -4.27 -1.63 -4.11
CA GLN A 74 -2.82 -1.58 -4.29
C GLN A 74 -2.41 -1.97 -5.71
N TYR A 75 -3.02 -2.97 -6.30
CA TYR A 75 -2.78 -3.36 -7.69
C TYR A 75 -3.23 -2.27 -8.67
N ARG A 76 -4.34 -1.59 -8.39
CA ARG A 76 -4.77 -0.44 -9.18
C ARG A 76 -3.73 0.69 -9.19
N LEU A 77 -3.08 0.97 -8.06
CA LEU A 77 -1.99 1.94 -8.00
C LEU A 77 -0.81 1.53 -8.89
N CYS A 78 -0.42 0.25 -8.87
CA CYS A 78 0.60 -0.29 -9.78
C CYS A 78 0.16 -0.15 -11.25
N SER A 79 -1.10 -0.48 -11.56
CA SER A 79 -1.66 -0.32 -12.91
C SER A 79 -1.57 1.12 -13.41
N GLN A 80 -1.91 2.10 -12.58
CA GLN A 80 -1.82 3.52 -12.90
C GLN A 80 -0.37 3.96 -13.15
N GLN A 81 0.59 3.46 -12.38
CA GLN A 81 2.02 3.73 -12.61
C GLN A 81 2.49 3.20 -13.97
N LEU A 82 2.04 2.02 -14.38
CA LEU A 82 2.34 1.48 -15.71
C LEU A 82 1.69 2.32 -16.83
N GLU A 83 0.47 2.78 -16.64
CA GLU A 83 -0.24 3.63 -17.62
C GLU A 83 0.41 4.98 -17.81
N GLN A 84 0.95 5.55 -16.75
CA GLN A 84 1.61 6.87 -16.76
C GLN A 84 3.09 6.78 -17.14
N ALA A 85 3.63 5.57 -17.34
CA ALA A 85 5.06 5.32 -17.47
C ALA A 85 5.85 5.95 -16.30
N ASP A 86 5.27 5.93 -15.10
CA ASP A 86 5.89 6.44 -13.89
C ASP A 86 7.17 5.66 -13.58
N GLY A 87 8.16 6.31 -13.02
CA GLY A 87 9.46 5.71 -12.65
C GLY A 87 9.54 5.19 -11.23
N ASN A 88 8.44 5.18 -10.48
CA ASN A 88 8.39 4.55 -9.17
C ASN A 88 8.43 3.02 -9.31
N LEU A 89 9.06 2.35 -8.35
CA LEU A 89 9.04 0.90 -8.31
C LEU A 89 7.63 0.40 -7.98
N LEU A 90 7.18 -0.62 -8.68
CA LEU A 90 5.93 -1.27 -8.36
C LEU A 90 6.03 -1.91 -6.97
N ASN A 91 5.11 -1.58 -6.10
CA ASN A 91 5.06 -2.17 -4.77
C ASN A 91 3.62 -2.35 -4.29
N VAL A 92 3.41 -3.39 -3.52
CA VAL A 92 2.14 -3.71 -2.87
C VAL A 92 2.40 -3.77 -1.37
N ARG A 93 1.53 -3.12 -0.59
CA ARG A 93 1.67 -3.08 0.86
C ARG A 93 0.32 -3.15 1.56
N CYS A 94 0.29 -3.64 2.78
CA CYS A 94 -0.85 -3.48 3.66
C CYS A 94 -0.93 -2.01 4.10
N ASN A 95 -1.88 -1.26 3.54
CA ASN A 95 -1.95 0.19 3.71
C ASN A 95 -2.91 0.61 4.83
N TYR A 96 -2.50 0.43 6.08
CA TYR A 96 -3.23 0.91 7.27
C TYR A 96 -2.73 2.28 7.75
N GLY A 97 -1.90 2.95 6.96
CA GLY A 97 -1.31 4.24 7.32
C GLY A 97 -0.41 4.17 8.54
N THR A 98 -0.30 5.29 9.25
CA THR A 98 0.51 5.40 10.48
C THR A 98 -0.16 4.77 11.69
N SER A 99 -1.42 4.39 11.57
CA SER A 99 -2.20 3.80 12.68
C SER A 99 -1.93 2.33 12.93
N ILE A 100 -1.17 1.64 12.05
CA ILE A 100 -0.94 0.18 12.16
C ILE A 100 -0.40 -0.22 13.55
N ILE A 101 0.58 0.49 14.08
CA ILE A 101 1.15 0.17 15.39
C ILE A 101 0.12 0.35 16.52
N PRO A 102 -0.59 1.50 16.65
CA PRO A 102 -1.67 1.63 17.63
C PRO A 102 -2.75 0.55 17.50
N LEU A 103 -3.12 0.15 16.28
CA LEU A 103 -4.13 -0.88 16.03
C LEU A 103 -3.71 -2.26 16.56
N LEU A 104 -2.42 -2.59 16.51
CA LEU A 104 -1.89 -3.82 17.12
C LEU A 104 -2.12 -3.87 18.64
N PHE A 105 -2.13 -2.72 19.29
CA PHE A 105 -2.44 -2.58 20.73
C PHE A 105 -3.93 -2.42 21.02
N GLY A 106 -4.81 -2.69 20.07
CA GLY A 106 -6.26 -2.64 20.26
C GLY A 106 -6.86 -1.23 20.27
N VAL A 107 -6.11 -0.21 19.88
CA VAL A 107 -6.66 1.14 19.67
C VAL A 107 -7.61 1.10 18.49
N GLN A 108 -8.82 1.65 18.67
CA GLN A 108 -9.80 1.67 17.59
C GLN A 108 -9.45 2.76 16.56
N PRO A 109 -9.57 2.45 15.26
CA PRO A 109 -9.38 3.46 14.22
C PRO A 109 -10.55 4.44 14.23
N PHE A 110 -10.25 5.71 14.02
CA PHE A 110 -11.25 6.70 13.67
C PHE A 110 -11.36 6.74 12.15
N LEU A 111 -12.51 6.25 11.64
CA LEU A 111 -12.78 6.25 10.21
C LEU A 111 -13.30 7.62 9.79
N MET A 112 -12.70 8.16 8.73
CA MET A 112 -13.21 9.38 8.11
C MET A 112 -14.47 9.05 7.28
N GLU A 113 -15.24 10.08 6.95
CA GLU A 113 -16.36 9.92 6.02
C GLU A 113 -15.86 9.39 4.67
N GLU A 114 -16.68 8.57 4.00
CA GLU A 114 -16.37 7.99 2.67
C GLU A 114 -15.93 9.04 1.66
N SER A 115 -16.55 10.23 1.70
CA SER A 115 -16.23 11.35 0.81
C SER A 115 -14.81 11.88 0.97
N ALA A 116 -14.22 11.74 2.16
CA ALA A 116 -12.85 12.16 2.44
C ALA A 116 -11.81 11.20 1.85
N ASN A 117 -12.17 9.93 1.69
CA ASN A 117 -11.33 8.85 1.13
C ASN A 117 -9.86 8.90 1.63
N THR A 118 -9.67 9.03 2.94
CA THR A 118 -8.37 9.15 3.59
C THR A 118 -8.13 8.02 4.57
N LEU A 119 -6.85 7.72 4.80
CA LEU A 119 -6.47 6.71 5.79
C LEU A 119 -6.99 7.07 7.19
N PRO A 120 -7.39 6.07 7.97
CA PRO A 120 -7.88 6.28 9.32
C PRO A 120 -6.78 6.85 10.20
N ILE A 121 -7.18 7.57 11.23
CA ILE A 121 -6.31 7.98 12.32
C ILE A 121 -6.64 7.20 13.58
N SER A 122 -5.68 7.07 14.49
CA SER A 122 -5.93 6.52 15.81
C SER A 122 -6.24 7.64 16.79
N HIS A 123 -7.18 7.39 17.70
CA HIS A 123 -7.39 8.29 18.82
C HIS A 123 -6.15 8.29 19.74
N PRO A 124 -5.73 9.44 20.27
CA PRO A 124 -4.64 9.49 21.22
C PRO A 124 -5.00 8.73 22.50
N LEU A 125 -4.04 8.01 23.06
CA LEU A 125 -4.17 7.39 24.37
C LEU A 125 -3.97 8.48 25.45
N ASN A 126 -5.06 9.00 25.96
CA ASN A 126 -5.06 10.06 26.99
C ASN A 126 -5.47 9.57 28.38
N ASN A 127 -5.68 8.25 28.54
CA ASN A 127 -6.06 7.61 29.81
C ASN A 127 -4.85 6.87 30.41
N LEU A 128 -4.35 7.33 31.55
CA LEU A 128 -3.18 6.76 32.24
C LEU A 128 -3.39 5.31 32.66
N ASP A 129 -4.60 4.93 33.10
CA ASP A 129 -4.90 3.55 33.51
C ASP A 129 -4.86 2.60 32.32
N LEU A 130 -5.34 3.05 31.16
CA LEU A 130 -5.26 2.30 29.91
C LEU A 130 -3.80 2.13 29.49
N ILE A 131 -3.00 3.20 29.54
CA ILE A 131 -1.56 3.14 29.21
C ILE A 131 -0.84 2.16 30.13
N GLN A 132 -1.09 2.20 31.44
CA GLN A 132 -0.49 1.27 32.40
C GLN A 132 -0.92 -0.18 32.14
N THR A 133 -2.17 -0.39 31.73
CA THR A 133 -2.69 -1.72 31.36
C THR A 133 -1.96 -2.25 30.14
N LEU A 134 -1.80 -1.44 29.09
CA LEU A 134 -1.07 -1.82 27.89
C LEU A 134 0.40 -2.15 28.18
N ILE A 135 1.06 -1.35 29.02
CA ILE A 135 2.45 -1.63 29.46
C ILE A 135 2.55 -2.98 30.16
N LYS A 136 1.58 -3.31 31.04
CA LYS A 136 1.56 -4.59 31.76
C LYS A 136 1.27 -5.78 30.84
N GLN A 137 0.45 -5.60 29.80
CA GLN A 137 0.15 -6.62 28.82
C GLN A 137 1.36 -6.97 27.93
N GLY A 138 2.26 -6.00 27.74
CA GLY A 138 3.45 -6.18 26.91
C GLY A 138 3.15 -6.17 25.42
N VAL A 139 3.95 -6.93 24.65
CA VAL A 139 3.83 -7.01 23.19
C VAL A 139 2.52 -7.71 22.82
N PRO A 140 1.73 -7.14 21.90
CA PRO A 140 0.48 -7.76 21.46
C PRO A 140 0.72 -9.07 20.71
N ASP A 141 -0.30 -9.93 20.68
CA ASP A 141 -0.31 -11.15 19.89
C ASP A 141 -0.46 -10.79 18.41
N LEU A 142 0.63 -10.89 17.65
CA LEU A 142 0.67 -10.55 16.22
C LEU A 142 -0.01 -11.59 15.32
N THR A 143 -0.52 -12.69 15.90
CA THR A 143 -1.27 -13.71 15.14
C THR A 143 -2.78 -13.47 15.17
N LYS A 144 -3.25 -12.33 15.70
CA LYS A 144 -4.67 -12.00 15.87
C LYS A 144 -4.97 -10.56 15.48
N GLY A 145 -6.23 -10.34 15.08
CA GLY A 145 -6.74 -9.02 14.75
C GLY A 145 -5.92 -8.35 13.65
N TYR A 146 -5.45 -7.13 13.88
CA TYR A 146 -4.63 -6.43 12.89
C TYR A 146 -3.24 -7.04 12.69
N GLY A 147 -2.76 -7.87 13.61
CA GLY A 147 -1.51 -8.60 13.45
C GLY A 147 -1.54 -9.62 12.31
N GLU A 148 -2.70 -10.22 12.03
CA GLU A 148 -2.89 -11.11 10.90
C GLU A 148 -2.80 -10.41 9.54
N ARG A 149 -2.82 -9.06 9.55
CA ARG A 149 -2.90 -8.21 8.36
C ARG A 149 -1.57 -7.51 8.04
N VAL A 150 -0.52 -7.83 8.76
CA VAL A 150 0.83 -7.28 8.65
C VAL A 150 1.82 -8.38 8.31
#